data_51241983d101de0404f1eddc94d1234b
#
_entry.id   51241983d101de0404f1eddc94d1234b
#
_cell.length_a   1.000
_cell.length_b   1.000
_cell.length_c   1.000
_cell.angle_alpha   90.00
_cell.angle_beta   90.00
_cell.angle_gamma   90.00
#
_symmetry.space_group_name_H-M   'P 1'
#
loop_
_entity.id
_entity.type
_entity.pdbx_description
1 polymer ?
#
loop_
_entity_poly.entity_id
_entity_poly.type
_entity_poly.pdbx_seq_one_letter_code
_entity_poly.pdbx_strand_id
1 'polypeptide(L)'
;MGKAISNGDIFKKIGLLIYRDKLRIFIALIASIASYYFTLYPTDRLNIIVDGISNGTLDFNGVLEEITKIIIAGVFLYIVYYFKEYYTFIGYDKVIKDMTYNLQYDIYRHTPVFFNKFSIGEVISRSTNDITNYIAPAFGYGVLLVFDGIIYNVFISVLIFSKSNFTYLLLIHIPLVTQAVYLISRRKIQEKY
;
A
#
# COMPACT_ATOMS: atom_id res chain seq x y z
N MET A 1 -14.52 -34.44 -5.89
CA MET A 1 -13.61 -33.75 -6.81
C MET A 1 -13.94 -32.25 -6.77
N GLY A 2 -13.16 -31.44 -6.07
CA GLY A 2 -13.38 -29.99 -6.01
C GLY A 2 -13.08 -29.38 -7.38
N LYS A 3 -14.02 -28.57 -7.89
CA LYS A 3 -13.84 -27.80 -9.12
C LYS A 3 -12.61 -26.92 -8.96
N ALA A 4 -11.61 -27.04 -9.84
CA ALA A 4 -10.47 -26.14 -9.83
C ALA A 4 -10.99 -24.70 -9.93
N ILE A 5 -10.61 -23.86 -8.96
CA ILE A 5 -11.03 -22.47 -8.93
C ILE A 5 -10.37 -21.78 -10.12
N SER A 6 -11.18 -21.24 -11.03
CA SER A 6 -10.67 -20.49 -12.18
C SER A 6 -10.04 -19.17 -11.71
N ASN A 7 -8.99 -18.71 -12.39
CA ASN A 7 -8.40 -17.39 -12.15
C ASN A 7 -9.46 -16.28 -12.24
N GLY A 8 -10.47 -16.43 -13.11
CA GLY A 8 -11.60 -15.49 -13.22
C GLY A 8 -12.44 -15.40 -11.95
N ASP A 9 -12.64 -16.50 -11.23
CA ASP A 9 -13.39 -16.53 -9.97
C ASP A 9 -12.62 -15.80 -8.85
N ILE A 10 -11.30 -15.91 -8.87
CA ILE A 10 -10.42 -15.21 -7.92
C ILE A 10 -10.51 -13.70 -8.15
N PHE A 11 -10.36 -13.24 -9.39
CA PHE A 11 -10.47 -11.81 -9.71
C PHE A 11 -11.85 -11.23 -9.38
N LYS A 12 -12.91 -12.00 -9.62
CA LYS A 12 -14.27 -11.59 -9.24
C LYS A 12 -14.45 -11.43 -7.72
N LYS A 13 -13.90 -12.36 -6.94
CA LYS A 13 -13.91 -12.27 -5.47
C LYS A 13 -13.12 -11.07 -4.97
N ILE A 14 -11.94 -10.81 -5.55
CA ILE A 14 -11.14 -9.62 -5.25
C ILE A 14 -11.93 -8.34 -5.55
N GLY A 15 -12.54 -8.24 -6.73
CA GLY A 15 -13.37 -7.10 -7.11
C GLY A 15 -14.52 -6.84 -6.15
N LEU A 16 -15.19 -7.90 -5.68
CA LEU A 16 -16.25 -7.79 -4.68
C LEU A 16 -15.74 -7.29 -3.32
N LEU A 17 -14.56 -7.74 -2.87
CA LEU A 17 -13.93 -7.26 -1.63
C LEU A 17 -13.58 -5.77 -1.73
N ILE A 18 -12.98 -5.36 -2.85
CA ILE A 18 -12.65 -3.94 -3.12
C ILE A 18 -13.95 -3.10 -3.13
N TYR A 19 -14.99 -3.56 -3.81
CA TYR A 19 -16.27 -2.83 -3.89
C TYR A 19 -16.94 -2.69 -2.52
N ARG A 20 -16.90 -3.74 -1.69
CA ARG A 20 -17.47 -3.72 -0.32
C ARG A 20 -16.77 -2.70 0.57
N ASP A 21 -15.48 -2.47 0.36
CA ASP A 21 -14.64 -1.58 1.18
C ASP A 21 -14.27 -0.27 0.46
N LYS A 22 -15.02 0.09 -0.58
CA LYS A 22 -14.71 1.25 -1.45
C LYS A 22 -14.47 2.56 -0.70
N LEU A 23 -15.27 2.84 0.33
CA LEU A 23 -15.13 4.08 1.11
C LEU A 23 -13.81 4.11 1.89
N ARG A 24 -13.45 2.99 2.51
CA ARG A 24 -12.17 2.83 3.22
C ARG A 24 -10.98 3.04 2.28
N ILE A 25 -11.01 2.36 1.13
CA ILE A 25 -9.96 2.45 0.11
C ILE A 25 -9.87 3.89 -0.40
N PHE A 26 -11.00 4.54 -0.67
CA PHE A 26 -11.04 5.92 -1.13
C PHE A 26 -10.42 6.90 -0.12
N ILE A 27 -10.75 6.77 1.17
CA ILE A 27 -10.15 7.60 2.22
C ILE A 27 -8.64 7.35 2.32
N ALA A 28 -8.19 6.09 2.29
CA ALA A 28 -6.78 5.75 2.32
C ALA A 28 -6.02 6.34 1.11
N LEU A 29 -6.61 6.30 -0.09
CA LEU A 29 -6.00 6.89 -1.30
C LEU A 29 -5.91 8.42 -1.23
N ILE A 30 -6.95 9.10 -0.74
CA ILE A 30 -6.89 10.56 -0.51
C ILE A 30 -5.80 10.89 0.51
N ALA A 31 -5.74 10.13 1.61
CA ALA A 31 -4.68 10.31 2.61
C ALA A 31 -3.29 10.06 2.02
N SER A 32 -3.12 9.08 1.13
CA SER A 32 -1.87 8.85 0.41
C SER A 32 -1.45 10.06 -0.43
N ILE A 33 -2.35 10.60 -1.23
CA ILE A 33 -2.07 11.79 -2.05
C ILE A 33 -1.66 12.98 -1.17
N ALA A 34 -2.42 13.22 -0.11
CA ALA A 34 -2.13 14.30 0.83
C ALA A 34 -0.78 14.09 1.54
N SER A 35 -0.45 12.85 1.92
CA SER A 35 0.85 12.55 2.57
C SER A 35 2.03 12.85 1.65
N TYR A 36 1.94 12.57 0.36
CA TYR A 36 3.00 12.90 -0.60
C TYR A 36 3.19 14.40 -0.77
N TYR A 37 2.10 15.17 -0.82
CA TYR A 37 2.19 16.61 -0.85
C TYR A 37 2.91 17.17 0.37
N PHE A 38 2.51 16.76 1.58
CA PHE A 38 3.13 17.24 2.82
C PHE A 38 4.56 16.71 3.00
N THR A 39 4.93 15.58 2.42
CA THR A 39 6.32 15.07 2.43
C THR A 39 7.25 15.95 1.60
N LEU A 40 6.79 16.47 0.46
CA LEU A 40 7.60 17.27 -0.43
C LEU A 40 7.59 18.79 -0.10
N TYR A 41 6.56 19.25 0.58
CA TYR A 41 6.41 20.65 0.96
C TYR A 41 7.61 21.23 1.73
N PRO A 42 8.21 20.54 2.74
CA PRO A 42 9.42 21.00 3.42
C PRO A 42 10.60 21.24 2.49
N THR A 43 10.79 20.38 1.47
CA THR A 43 11.87 20.54 0.51
C THR A 43 11.74 21.83 -0.30
N ASP A 44 10.53 22.17 -0.72
CA ASP A 44 10.27 23.43 -1.42
C ASP A 44 10.54 24.64 -0.53
N ARG A 45 10.14 24.57 0.74
CA ARG A 45 10.39 25.66 1.70
C ARG A 45 11.87 25.81 2.02
N LEU A 46 12.62 24.72 2.16
CA LEU A 46 14.07 24.75 2.34
C LEU A 46 14.78 25.41 1.14
N ASN A 47 14.36 25.14 -0.08
CA ASN A 47 14.90 25.82 -1.25
C ASN A 47 14.65 27.35 -1.18
N ILE A 48 13.45 27.78 -0.80
CA ILE A 48 13.13 29.20 -0.61
C ILE A 48 14.02 29.85 0.46
N ILE A 49 14.29 29.15 1.56
CA ILE A 49 15.19 29.64 2.62
C ILE A 49 16.61 29.79 2.08
N VAL A 50 17.13 28.74 1.42
CA VAL A 50 18.50 28.76 0.89
C VAL A 50 18.67 29.87 -0.16
N ASP A 51 17.78 29.97 -1.13
CA ASP A 51 17.81 30.98 -2.17
C ASP A 51 17.61 32.39 -1.59
N GLY A 52 16.72 32.54 -0.64
CA GLY A 52 16.43 33.82 -0.01
C GLY A 52 17.59 34.36 0.82
N ILE A 53 18.31 33.49 1.55
CA ILE A 53 19.52 33.85 2.28
C ILE A 53 20.66 34.18 1.28
N SER A 54 20.85 33.34 0.25
CA SER A 54 21.91 33.52 -0.74
C SER A 54 21.77 34.82 -1.53
N ASN A 55 20.55 35.23 -1.82
CA ASN A 55 20.23 36.44 -2.57
C ASN A 55 20.04 37.69 -1.66
N GLY A 56 20.13 37.53 -0.33
CA GLY A 56 19.89 38.61 0.64
C GLY A 56 18.45 39.13 0.67
N THR A 57 17.48 38.31 0.20
CA THR A 57 16.04 38.69 0.11
C THR A 57 15.24 38.26 1.33
N LEU A 58 15.76 37.32 2.14
CA LEU A 58 15.13 36.86 3.36
C LEU A 58 15.89 37.35 4.60
N ASP A 59 15.20 38.00 5.46
CA ASP A 59 15.67 38.36 6.80
C ASP A 59 15.43 37.23 7.82
N PHE A 60 15.87 37.42 9.06
CA PHE A 60 15.70 36.44 10.13
C PHE A 60 14.23 36.10 10.38
N ASN A 61 13.33 37.09 10.31
CA ASN A 61 11.89 36.85 10.53
C ASN A 61 11.28 36.03 9.37
N GLY A 62 11.69 36.30 8.13
CA GLY A 62 11.28 35.52 6.98
C GLY A 62 11.72 34.05 7.05
N VAL A 63 12.94 33.80 7.54
CA VAL A 63 13.42 32.42 7.78
C VAL A 63 12.58 31.72 8.85
N LEU A 64 12.26 32.42 9.97
CA LEU A 64 11.40 31.86 11.01
C LEU A 64 9.99 31.54 10.50
N GLU A 65 9.44 32.37 9.64
CA GLU A 65 8.14 32.14 9.02
C GLU A 65 8.16 30.85 8.17
N GLU A 66 9.17 30.65 7.32
CA GLU A 66 9.29 29.46 6.50
C GLU A 66 9.52 28.19 7.34
N ILE A 67 10.34 28.27 8.40
CA ILE A 67 10.50 27.17 9.35
C ILE A 67 9.17 26.83 10.04
N THR A 68 8.39 27.81 10.42
CA THR A 68 7.07 27.60 11.04
C THR A 68 6.13 26.85 10.07
N LYS A 69 6.13 27.21 8.80
CA LYS A 69 5.36 26.48 7.75
C LYS A 69 5.80 25.03 7.62
N ILE A 70 7.11 24.75 7.70
CA ILE A 70 7.65 23.37 7.68
C ILE A 70 7.15 22.58 8.89
N ILE A 71 7.18 23.15 10.09
CA ILE A 71 6.71 22.50 11.32
C ILE A 71 5.22 22.18 11.22
N ILE A 72 4.41 23.14 10.78
CA ILE A 72 2.96 22.96 10.59
C ILE A 72 2.70 21.84 9.57
N ALA A 73 3.41 21.84 8.44
CA ALA A 73 3.28 20.79 7.44
C ALA A 73 3.66 19.40 8.00
N GLY A 74 4.69 19.32 8.86
CA GLY A 74 5.06 18.09 9.55
C GLY A 74 3.96 17.55 10.47
N VAL A 75 3.27 18.43 11.20
CA VAL A 75 2.13 18.02 12.01
C VAL A 75 0.98 17.49 11.15
N PHE A 76 0.66 18.17 10.05
CA PHE A 76 -0.37 17.70 9.11
C PHE A 76 0.04 16.39 8.46
N LEU A 77 1.30 16.20 8.06
CA LEU A 77 1.82 14.96 7.54
C LEU A 77 1.59 13.80 8.52
N TYR A 78 1.89 14.00 9.80
CA TYR A 78 1.68 12.98 10.82
C TYR A 78 0.22 12.59 10.96
N ILE A 79 -0.69 13.57 10.99
CA ILE A 79 -2.13 13.33 11.07
C ILE A 79 -2.63 12.54 9.85
N VAL A 80 -2.24 12.96 8.65
CA VAL A 80 -2.66 12.32 7.40
C VAL A 80 -2.11 10.90 7.30
N TYR A 81 -0.84 10.70 7.69
CA TYR A 81 -0.20 9.40 7.72
C TYR A 81 -0.90 8.45 8.71
N TYR A 82 -1.28 8.95 9.88
CA TYR A 82 -2.06 8.19 10.85
C TYR A 82 -3.39 7.69 10.25
N PHE A 83 -4.13 8.55 9.57
CA PHE A 83 -5.37 8.14 8.90
C PHE A 83 -5.13 7.11 7.79
N LYS A 84 -4.09 7.29 6.97
CA LYS A 84 -3.69 6.34 5.94
C LYS A 84 -3.45 4.95 6.53
N GLU A 85 -2.60 4.84 7.54
CA GLU A 85 -2.27 3.58 8.19
C GLU A 85 -3.48 2.97 8.89
N TYR A 86 -4.25 3.76 9.62
CA TYR A 86 -5.46 3.29 10.30
C TYR A 86 -6.44 2.61 9.34
N TYR A 87 -6.78 3.26 8.22
CA TYR A 87 -7.69 2.67 7.24
C TYR A 87 -7.08 1.47 6.49
N THR A 88 -5.78 1.41 6.37
CA THR A 88 -5.07 0.26 5.82
C THR A 88 -5.14 -0.94 6.75
N PHE A 89 -4.87 -0.73 8.05
CA PHE A 89 -4.92 -1.80 9.06
C PHE A 89 -6.34 -2.34 9.31
N ILE A 90 -7.36 -1.49 9.32
CA ILE A 90 -8.75 -1.96 9.41
C ILE A 90 -9.07 -2.97 8.30
N GLY A 91 -8.56 -2.75 7.10
CA GLY A 91 -8.77 -3.69 6.01
C GLY A 91 -8.09 -5.03 6.21
N TYR A 92 -6.88 -5.01 6.74
CA TYR A 92 -6.13 -6.21 7.10
C TYR A 92 -6.89 -7.04 8.15
N ASP A 93 -7.27 -6.41 9.26
CA ASP A 93 -7.99 -7.08 10.35
C ASP A 93 -9.34 -7.64 9.91
N LYS A 94 -10.05 -6.91 9.05
CA LYS A 94 -11.34 -7.35 8.51
C LYS A 94 -11.20 -8.61 7.65
N VAL A 95 -10.15 -8.69 6.82
CA VAL A 95 -9.88 -9.87 6.00
C VAL A 95 -9.55 -11.06 6.90
N ILE A 96 -8.71 -10.90 7.91
CA ILE A 96 -8.41 -11.96 8.88
C ILE A 96 -9.69 -12.46 9.54
N LYS A 97 -10.49 -11.54 10.10
CA LYS A 97 -11.74 -11.88 10.80
C LYS A 97 -12.70 -12.65 9.90
N ASP A 98 -12.98 -12.12 8.71
CA ASP A 98 -13.96 -12.72 7.79
C ASP A 98 -13.50 -14.10 7.31
N MET A 99 -12.21 -14.24 6.99
CA MET A 99 -11.67 -15.52 6.51
C MET A 99 -11.56 -16.56 7.61
N THR A 100 -11.11 -16.17 8.80
CA THR A 100 -11.06 -17.08 9.96
C THR A 100 -12.46 -17.57 10.35
N TYR A 101 -13.44 -16.66 10.35
CA TYR A 101 -14.82 -17.05 10.64
C TYR A 101 -15.39 -18.03 9.60
N ASN A 102 -15.22 -17.73 8.31
CA ASN A 102 -15.69 -18.61 7.24
C ASN A 102 -15.02 -19.98 7.29
N LEU A 103 -13.73 -20.01 7.56
CA LEU A 103 -13.01 -21.28 7.69
C LEU A 103 -13.46 -22.10 8.88
N GLN A 104 -13.64 -21.48 10.05
CA GLN A 104 -14.18 -22.18 11.23
C GLN A 104 -15.58 -22.75 10.93
N TYR A 105 -16.44 -21.95 10.29
CA TYR A 105 -17.75 -22.39 9.90
C TYR A 105 -17.70 -23.60 8.93
N ASP A 106 -16.82 -23.58 7.97
CA ASP A 106 -16.65 -24.69 7.03
C ASP A 106 -16.08 -25.95 7.72
N ILE A 107 -15.12 -25.80 8.64
CA ILE A 107 -14.58 -26.91 9.45
C ILE A 107 -15.69 -27.58 10.25
N TYR A 108 -16.54 -26.82 10.92
CA TYR A 108 -17.66 -27.37 11.70
C TYR A 108 -18.69 -28.14 10.86
N ARG A 109 -18.79 -27.86 9.58
CA ARG A 109 -19.71 -28.56 8.66
C ARG A 109 -19.13 -29.80 8.02
N HIS A 110 -17.83 -30.05 8.17
CA HIS A 110 -17.19 -31.24 7.62
C HIS A 110 -17.46 -32.48 8.46
N THR A 111 -17.65 -33.60 7.78
CA THR A 111 -17.89 -34.88 8.42
C THR A 111 -16.62 -35.41 9.11
N PRO A 112 -16.75 -36.28 10.13
CA PRO A 112 -15.60 -36.92 10.80
C PRO A 112 -14.64 -37.62 9.83
N VAL A 113 -15.11 -38.10 8.70
CA VAL A 113 -14.30 -38.73 7.64
C VAL A 113 -13.25 -37.79 7.05
N PHE A 114 -13.53 -36.47 7.03
CA PHE A 114 -12.55 -35.45 6.59
C PHE A 114 -11.33 -35.43 7.52
N PHE A 115 -11.56 -35.50 8.82
CA PHE A 115 -10.52 -35.46 9.83
C PHE A 115 -9.69 -36.75 9.94
N ASN A 116 -10.13 -37.85 9.32
CA ASN A 116 -9.33 -39.06 9.17
C ASN A 116 -8.20 -38.88 8.13
N LYS A 117 -8.36 -37.93 7.19
CA LYS A 117 -7.36 -37.64 6.16
C LYS A 117 -6.43 -36.49 6.56
N PHE A 118 -6.91 -35.54 7.33
CA PHE A 118 -6.18 -34.34 7.75
C PHE A 118 -6.29 -34.20 9.26
N SER A 119 -5.17 -34.13 9.96
CA SER A 119 -5.22 -33.88 11.41
C SER A 119 -5.84 -32.49 11.66
N ILE A 120 -6.67 -32.38 12.68
CA ILE A 120 -7.31 -31.12 13.06
C ILE A 120 -6.25 -30.03 13.29
N GLY A 121 -5.13 -30.39 13.94
CA GLY A 121 -4.01 -29.49 14.19
C GLY A 121 -3.38 -28.97 12.89
N GLU A 122 -3.22 -29.82 11.88
CA GLU A 122 -2.69 -29.42 10.56
C GLU A 122 -3.62 -28.45 9.84
N VAL A 123 -4.93 -28.73 9.84
CA VAL A 123 -5.93 -27.88 9.23
C VAL A 123 -5.96 -26.50 9.91
N ILE A 124 -5.95 -26.45 11.24
CA ILE A 124 -5.94 -25.19 11.97
C ILE A 124 -4.62 -24.43 11.73
N SER A 125 -3.48 -25.10 11.84
CA SER A 125 -2.16 -24.46 11.68
C SER A 125 -1.98 -23.88 10.27
N ARG A 126 -2.24 -24.66 9.22
CA ARG A 126 -2.16 -24.17 7.82
C ARG A 126 -3.11 -23.02 7.59
N SER A 127 -4.35 -23.16 8.03
CA SER A 127 -5.38 -22.14 7.81
C SER A 127 -5.05 -20.83 8.49
N THR A 128 -4.61 -20.88 9.76
CA THR A 128 -4.23 -19.67 10.50
C THR A 128 -3.00 -19.02 9.87
N ASN A 129 -1.96 -19.80 9.55
CA ASN A 129 -0.76 -19.28 8.93
C ASN A 129 -1.01 -18.72 7.54
N ASP A 130 -1.79 -19.42 6.70
CA ASP A 130 -2.07 -18.98 5.34
C ASP A 130 -2.93 -17.71 5.33
N ILE A 131 -3.92 -17.63 6.21
CA ILE A 131 -4.75 -16.43 6.34
C ILE A 131 -3.93 -15.24 6.82
N THR A 132 -3.16 -15.41 7.90
CA THR A 132 -2.47 -14.29 8.54
C THR A 132 -1.25 -13.82 7.76
N ASN A 133 -0.45 -14.77 7.21
CA ASN A 133 0.83 -14.42 6.60
C ASN A 133 0.79 -14.19 5.09
N TYR A 134 -0.24 -14.71 4.39
CA TYR A 134 -0.31 -14.61 2.94
C TYR A 134 -1.58 -13.93 2.43
N ILE A 135 -2.75 -14.37 2.91
CA ILE A 135 -4.02 -13.91 2.34
C ILE A 135 -4.38 -12.50 2.85
N ALA A 136 -4.35 -12.31 4.15
CA ALA A 136 -4.70 -11.02 4.74
C ALA A 136 -3.74 -9.88 4.32
N PRO A 137 -2.40 -10.08 4.27
CA PRO A 137 -1.51 -9.08 3.69
C PRO A 137 -1.81 -8.78 2.23
N ALA A 138 -2.11 -9.80 1.41
CA ALA A 138 -2.38 -9.60 -0.01
C ALA A 138 -3.66 -8.79 -0.26
N PHE A 139 -4.75 -9.10 0.44
CA PHE A 139 -6.06 -8.50 0.19
C PHE A 139 -6.40 -7.31 1.10
N GLY A 140 -5.96 -7.33 2.35
CA GLY A 140 -6.22 -6.25 3.29
C GLY A 140 -5.31 -5.05 3.08
N TYR A 141 -4.06 -5.31 2.72
CA TYR A 141 -2.96 -4.36 2.67
C TYR A 141 -2.38 -4.21 1.27
N GLY A 142 -2.13 -5.32 0.56
CA GLY A 142 -1.42 -5.34 -0.71
C GLY A 142 -2.13 -4.58 -1.84
N VAL A 143 -3.45 -4.60 -1.87
CA VAL A 143 -4.24 -3.81 -2.85
C VAL A 143 -3.95 -2.32 -2.68
N LEU A 144 -3.97 -1.82 -1.44
CA LEU A 144 -3.66 -0.41 -1.15
C LEU A 144 -2.21 -0.07 -1.46
N LEU A 145 -1.25 -0.98 -1.19
CA LEU A 145 0.17 -0.78 -1.52
C LEU A 145 0.40 -0.61 -3.02
N VAL A 146 -0.30 -1.39 -3.86
CA VAL A 146 -0.17 -1.27 -5.31
C VAL A 146 -0.68 0.10 -5.79
N PHE A 147 -1.86 0.52 -5.32
CA PHE A 147 -2.40 1.84 -5.66
C PHE A 147 -1.52 2.97 -5.13
N ASP A 148 -1.04 2.86 -3.90
CA ASP A 148 -0.14 3.82 -3.27
C ASP A 148 1.17 3.98 -4.07
N GLY A 149 1.77 2.87 -4.49
CA GLY A 149 2.95 2.88 -5.34
C GLY A 149 2.71 3.55 -6.70
N ILE A 150 1.56 3.31 -7.33
CA ILE A 150 1.19 3.96 -8.60
C ILE A 150 1.02 5.47 -8.39
N ILE A 151 0.26 5.88 -7.37
CA ILE A 151 0.02 7.29 -7.05
C ILE A 151 1.33 8.01 -6.78
N TYR A 152 2.22 7.41 -5.98
CA TYR A 152 3.54 7.94 -5.69
C TYR A 152 4.37 8.17 -6.97
N ASN A 153 4.44 7.16 -7.84
CA ASN A 153 5.18 7.28 -9.10
C ASN A 153 4.61 8.37 -10.01
N VAL A 154 3.28 8.46 -10.14
CA VAL A 154 2.63 9.53 -10.92
C VAL A 154 2.94 10.90 -10.33
N PHE A 155 2.82 11.05 -9.00
CA PHE A 155 3.06 12.31 -8.32
C PHE A 155 4.52 12.79 -8.48
N ILE A 156 5.51 11.91 -8.27
CA ILE A 156 6.93 12.22 -8.49
C ILE A 156 7.20 12.56 -9.95
N SER A 157 6.61 11.81 -10.90
CA SER A 157 6.78 12.07 -12.34
C SER A 157 6.28 13.47 -12.72
N VAL A 158 5.12 13.87 -12.23
CA VAL A 158 4.56 15.21 -12.47
C VAL A 158 5.46 16.30 -11.89
N LEU A 159 5.98 16.11 -10.68
CA LEU A 159 6.89 17.09 -10.06
C LEU A 159 8.19 17.26 -10.83
N ILE A 160 8.82 16.17 -11.23
CA ILE A 160 10.07 16.24 -11.99
C ILE A 160 9.83 16.88 -13.35
N PHE A 161 8.73 16.53 -14.01
CA PHE A 161 8.36 17.13 -15.28
C PHE A 161 8.15 18.65 -15.16
N SER A 162 7.61 19.12 -14.05
CA SER A 162 7.36 20.55 -13.81
C SER A 162 8.62 21.36 -13.50
N LYS A 163 9.67 20.71 -12.95
CA LYS A 163 10.87 21.39 -12.42
C LYS A 163 12.17 21.16 -13.22
N SER A 164 12.22 20.16 -14.11
CA SER A 164 13.48 19.79 -14.77
C SER A 164 13.29 19.15 -16.14
N ASN A 165 14.44 18.96 -16.84
CA ASN A 165 14.50 18.34 -18.15
C ASN A 165 14.02 16.88 -18.15
N PHE A 166 13.44 16.45 -19.27
CA PHE A 166 12.87 15.13 -19.55
C PHE A 166 13.78 13.94 -19.13
N THR A 167 15.08 14.15 -19.08
CA THR A 167 16.08 13.11 -18.75
C THR A 167 15.90 12.51 -17.36
N TYR A 168 15.41 13.28 -16.37
CA TYR A 168 15.21 12.79 -15.02
C TYR A 168 13.97 11.88 -14.88
N LEU A 169 13.01 11.96 -15.80
CA LEU A 169 11.88 11.04 -15.85
C LEU A 169 12.32 9.58 -16.06
N LEU A 170 13.40 9.36 -16.81
CA LEU A 170 13.95 8.02 -17.03
C LEU A 170 14.43 7.36 -15.74
N LEU A 171 14.98 8.13 -14.80
CA LEU A 171 15.49 7.62 -13.53
C LEU A 171 14.39 7.09 -12.62
N ILE A 172 13.18 7.65 -12.67
CA ILE A 172 12.03 7.22 -11.85
C ILE A 172 11.53 5.83 -12.29
N HIS A 173 11.65 5.51 -13.57
CA HIS A 173 11.18 4.24 -14.09
C HIS A 173 12.10 3.07 -13.73
N ILE A 174 13.33 3.33 -13.28
CA ILE A 174 14.29 2.29 -12.87
C ILE A 174 13.71 1.39 -11.76
N PRO A 175 13.15 1.89 -10.65
CA PRO A 175 12.53 1.05 -9.64
C PRO A 175 11.35 0.23 -10.15
N LEU A 176 10.54 0.77 -11.06
CA LEU A 176 9.42 0.04 -11.68
C LEU A 176 9.91 -1.09 -12.58
N VAL A 177 10.92 -0.82 -13.38
CA VAL A 177 11.55 -1.82 -14.25
C VAL A 177 12.20 -2.92 -13.43
N THR A 178 12.94 -2.56 -12.37
CA THR A 178 13.57 -3.55 -11.48
C THR A 178 12.55 -4.42 -10.76
N GLN A 179 11.42 -3.86 -10.29
CA GLN A 179 10.33 -4.62 -9.71
C GLN A 179 9.66 -5.55 -10.74
N ALA A 180 9.42 -5.07 -11.96
CA ALA A 180 8.85 -5.88 -13.02
C ALA A 180 9.79 -7.05 -13.40
N VAL A 181 11.09 -6.80 -13.54
CA VAL A 181 12.11 -7.83 -13.80
C VAL A 181 12.17 -8.85 -12.65
N TYR A 182 12.10 -8.39 -11.40
CA TYR A 182 12.08 -9.27 -10.23
C TYR A 182 10.85 -10.18 -10.24
N LEU A 183 9.66 -9.66 -10.51
CA LEU A 183 8.42 -10.45 -10.57
C LEU A 183 8.44 -11.49 -11.70
N ILE A 184 8.96 -11.11 -12.87
CA ILE A 184 9.10 -12.03 -14.02
C ILE A 184 10.11 -13.14 -13.70
N SER A 185 11.25 -12.78 -13.09
CA SER A 185 12.29 -13.73 -12.72
C SER A 185 11.80 -14.73 -11.67
N ARG A 186 11.03 -14.26 -10.69
CA ARG A 186 10.44 -15.10 -9.64
C ARG A 186 9.44 -16.12 -10.22
N ARG A 187 8.62 -15.73 -11.20
CA ARG A 187 7.71 -16.67 -11.89
C ARG A 187 8.47 -17.79 -12.59
N LYS A 188 9.54 -17.45 -13.33
CA LYS A 188 10.38 -18.44 -14.02
C LYS A 188 11.10 -19.41 -13.08
N ILE A 189 11.41 -18.98 -11.88
CA ILE A 189 12.02 -19.84 -10.85
C ILE A 189 10.97 -20.79 -10.27
N GLN A 190 9.75 -20.31 -9.98
CA GLN A 190 8.66 -21.13 -9.45
C GLN A 190 8.14 -22.19 -10.45
N GLU A 191 8.24 -21.94 -11.75
CA GLU A 191 7.86 -22.91 -12.80
C GLU A 191 8.90 -24.04 -12.97
N LYS A 192 10.10 -23.91 -12.39
CA LYS A 192 11.18 -24.91 -12.50
C LYS A 192 11.30 -25.86 -11.29
N TYR A 193 10.54 -25.60 -10.23
CA TYR A 193 10.47 -26.41 -9.02
C TYR A 193 9.02 -26.78 -8.68
#